data_bd2419b8e7c7928e8185342aaae3583a
#
_entry.id   bd2419b8e7c7928e8185342aaae3583a
#
_cell.length_a   1.000
_cell.length_b   1.000
_cell.length_c   1.000
_cell.angle_alpha   90.00
_cell.angle_beta   90.00
_cell.angle_gamma   90.00
#
_symmetry.space_group_name_H-M   'P 1'
#
loop_
_entity.id
_entity.type
_entity.pdbx_description
1 polymer ?
#
loop_
_entity_poly.entity_id
_entity_poly.type
_entity_poly.pdbx_seq_one_letter_code
_entity_poly.pdbx_strand_id
1 'polypeptide(L)'
;MSTLSELLAQYTHLPGAAVGHLQRVVAEWQLLADLSFADLLLWVPLGSAEHPADPSGDFLCVAHARPTTGPTAHPEDVVGTRASAAELPRLRRALQEGRILRDEEPRWQLGVPVRRETVPVRLGQAQIAVLARDANLAVPRVPSPLEIAYLGIAADLCQMLTDGTFPDTGTAPDVHSGPRVGDGLIRVHPTGSVIYASPNALSAYHRMGHAADLRGEQLAPLTRTLVSDLFVAAEVAERIRTALEGRPGTRIEADAAGATMLFRALPLRPRGEAAGALVLVRDVTEVRSRDRALMSKDAT
;
A
#
# COMPACT_ATOMS: atom_id res chain seq x y z
N MET A 1 -20.21 2.48 -13.99
CA MET A 1 -19.74 2.15 -12.63
C MET A 1 -19.64 3.44 -11.85
N SER A 2 -20.30 3.54 -10.70
CA SER A 2 -20.17 4.72 -9.83
C SER A 2 -18.74 4.79 -9.25
N THR A 3 -18.16 5.97 -9.24
CA THR A 3 -16.83 6.20 -8.66
C THR A 3 -16.90 6.17 -7.13
N LEU A 4 -15.76 5.96 -6.45
CA LEU A 4 -15.66 6.08 -5.00
C LEU A 4 -16.29 7.38 -4.49
N SER A 5 -15.96 8.51 -5.14
CA SER A 5 -16.46 9.84 -4.76
C SER A 5 -17.98 9.96 -4.89
N GLU A 6 -18.56 9.40 -5.94
CA GLU A 6 -20.03 9.38 -6.15
C GLU A 6 -20.72 8.55 -5.07
N LEU A 7 -20.21 7.34 -4.75
CA LEU A 7 -20.78 6.49 -3.71
C LEU A 7 -20.69 7.16 -2.33
N LEU A 8 -19.55 7.76 -1.98
CA LEU A 8 -19.40 8.47 -0.73
C LEU A 8 -20.35 9.67 -0.62
N ALA A 9 -20.47 10.45 -1.69
CA ALA A 9 -21.36 11.62 -1.71
C ALA A 9 -22.85 11.23 -1.63
N GLN A 10 -23.23 10.13 -2.27
CA GLN A 10 -24.63 9.70 -2.35
C GLN A 10 -25.11 8.99 -1.08
N TYR A 11 -24.25 8.21 -0.43
CA TYR A 11 -24.64 7.27 0.62
C TYR A 11 -24.07 7.58 2.00
N THR A 12 -23.20 8.59 2.15
CA THR A 12 -22.58 8.90 3.44
C THR A 12 -22.67 10.38 3.79
N HIS A 13 -22.48 10.68 5.07
CA HIS A 13 -22.35 12.03 5.60
C HIS A 13 -20.92 12.33 6.07
N LEU A 14 -19.92 11.62 5.54
CA LEU A 14 -18.53 11.78 5.95
C LEU A 14 -18.01 13.19 5.63
N PRO A 15 -17.29 13.84 6.57
CA PRO A 15 -16.64 15.13 6.31
C PRO A 15 -15.66 15.05 5.13
N GLY A 16 -15.43 16.16 4.44
CA GLY A 16 -14.50 16.23 3.30
C GLY A 16 -13.09 15.72 3.62
N ALA A 17 -12.59 15.95 4.83
CA ALA A 17 -11.31 15.42 5.28
C ALA A 17 -11.30 13.87 5.33
N ALA A 18 -12.39 13.24 5.74
CA ALA A 18 -12.54 11.79 5.76
C ALA A 18 -12.64 11.23 4.33
N VAL A 19 -13.42 11.87 3.45
CA VAL A 19 -13.49 11.52 2.04
C VAL A 19 -12.10 11.58 1.39
N GLY A 20 -11.37 12.67 1.59
CA GLY A 20 -10.00 12.82 1.08
C GLY A 20 -9.03 11.77 1.65
N HIS A 21 -9.19 11.35 2.90
CA HIS A 21 -8.38 10.27 3.47
C HIS A 21 -8.69 8.92 2.82
N LEU A 22 -9.97 8.58 2.63
CA LEU A 22 -10.36 7.36 1.94
C LEU A 22 -9.88 7.31 0.49
N GLN A 23 -9.89 8.45 -0.22
CA GLN A 23 -9.31 8.55 -1.56
C GLN A 23 -7.80 8.26 -1.55
N ARG A 24 -7.05 8.74 -0.56
CA ARG A 24 -5.63 8.40 -0.40
C ARG A 24 -5.42 6.92 -0.07
N VAL A 25 -6.25 6.33 0.79
CA VAL A 25 -6.22 4.88 1.06
C VAL A 25 -6.39 4.09 -0.23
N VAL A 26 -7.38 4.43 -1.05
CA VAL A 26 -7.65 3.76 -2.33
C VAL A 26 -6.51 3.99 -3.35
N ALA A 27 -5.85 5.14 -3.32
CA ALA A 27 -4.68 5.40 -4.18
C ALA A 27 -3.48 4.49 -3.85
N GLU A 28 -3.36 4.05 -2.59
CA GLU A 28 -2.26 3.20 -2.11
C GLU A 28 -2.61 1.71 -2.01
N TRP A 29 -3.87 1.34 -2.10
CA TRP A 29 -4.32 0.01 -1.72
C TRP A 29 -3.91 -1.12 -2.67
N GLN A 30 -3.55 -0.82 -3.94
CA GLN A 30 -3.01 -1.85 -4.83
C GLN A 30 -1.69 -2.40 -4.29
N LEU A 31 -0.82 -1.54 -3.75
CA LEU A 31 0.37 -1.96 -3.04
C LEU A 31 0.02 -2.91 -1.88
N LEU A 32 -0.98 -2.55 -1.08
CA LEU A 32 -1.38 -3.36 0.07
C LEU A 32 -2.05 -4.67 -0.34
N ALA A 33 -2.87 -4.69 -1.40
CA ALA A 33 -3.49 -5.89 -1.95
C ALA A 33 -2.42 -6.89 -2.44
N ASP A 34 -1.45 -6.40 -3.20
CA ASP A 34 -0.37 -7.20 -3.76
C ASP A 34 0.57 -7.76 -2.68
N LEU A 35 0.91 -6.95 -1.67
CA LEU A 35 1.69 -7.39 -0.51
C LEU A 35 0.94 -8.42 0.35
N SER A 36 -0.39 -8.35 0.35
CA SER A 36 -1.26 -9.23 1.13
C SER A 36 -1.63 -10.51 0.40
N PHE A 37 -1.43 -10.60 -0.91
CA PHE A 37 -1.97 -11.68 -1.77
C PHE A 37 -3.48 -11.84 -1.55
N ALA A 38 -4.19 -10.73 -1.36
CA ALA A 38 -5.57 -10.71 -0.90
C ALA A 38 -6.38 -9.60 -1.55
N ASP A 39 -7.67 -9.84 -1.73
CA ASP A 39 -8.62 -8.79 -2.08
C ASP A 39 -8.76 -7.80 -0.94
N LEU A 40 -8.92 -6.53 -1.28
CA LEU A 40 -9.24 -5.46 -0.34
C LEU A 40 -10.61 -4.88 -0.68
N LEU A 41 -11.50 -4.87 0.30
CA LEU A 41 -12.83 -4.29 0.21
C LEU A 41 -12.95 -3.14 1.21
N LEU A 42 -13.30 -1.95 0.75
CA LEU A 42 -13.49 -0.79 1.62
C LEU A 42 -14.98 -0.65 1.96
N TRP A 43 -15.29 -0.82 3.23
CA TRP A 43 -16.62 -0.70 3.80
C TRP A 43 -16.76 0.60 4.56
N VAL A 44 -17.78 1.39 4.24
CA VAL A 44 -18.12 2.60 4.98
C VAL A 44 -19.44 2.45 5.71
N PRO A 45 -19.55 2.92 6.96
CA PRO A 45 -20.81 2.91 7.68
C PRO A 45 -21.79 3.89 7.05
N LEU A 46 -23.04 3.50 6.91
CA LEU A 46 -24.15 4.34 6.47
C LEU A 46 -24.72 5.09 7.70
N GLY A 47 -24.01 6.13 8.12
CA GLY A 47 -24.41 6.96 9.26
C GLY A 47 -25.42 8.04 8.89
N SER A 48 -25.83 8.80 9.92
CA SER A 48 -26.62 10.03 9.78
C SER A 48 -25.71 11.27 9.75
N ALA A 49 -26.30 12.45 9.47
CA ALA A 49 -25.56 13.70 9.54
C ALA A 49 -25.03 14.00 10.96
N GLU A 50 -25.72 13.53 12.01
CA GLU A 50 -25.30 13.65 13.40
C GLU A 50 -24.23 12.63 13.81
N HIS A 51 -24.28 11.42 13.18
CA HIS A 51 -23.38 10.30 13.43
C HIS A 51 -22.85 9.75 12.12
N PRO A 52 -21.89 10.43 11.46
CA PRO A 52 -21.43 10.07 10.12
C PRO A 52 -20.78 8.68 10.01
N ALA A 53 -20.23 8.17 11.10
CA ALA A 53 -19.61 6.86 11.18
C ALA A 53 -20.31 5.99 12.25
N ASP A 54 -21.64 5.91 12.20
CA ASP A 54 -22.43 5.13 13.16
C ASP A 54 -22.11 3.62 13.03
N PRO A 55 -21.48 3.01 14.05
CA PRO A 55 -21.14 1.61 14.02
C PRO A 55 -22.35 0.66 14.18
N SER A 56 -23.53 1.18 14.53
CA SER A 56 -24.76 0.39 14.62
C SER A 56 -25.48 0.25 13.27
N GLY A 57 -25.16 1.12 12.30
CA GLY A 57 -25.75 1.17 10.99
C GLY A 57 -25.35 0.03 10.05
N ASP A 58 -25.88 0.10 8.83
CA ASP A 58 -25.44 -0.74 7.73
C ASP A 58 -24.08 -0.27 7.17
N PHE A 59 -23.44 -1.12 6.37
CA PHE A 59 -22.20 -0.80 5.68
C PHE A 59 -22.37 -0.97 4.18
N LEU A 60 -21.73 -0.07 3.41
CA LEU A 60 -21.67 -0.11 1.96
C LEU A 60 -20.22 -0.39 1.52
N CYS A 61 -20.03 -1.33 0.60
CA CYS A 61 -18.75 -1.52 -0.08
C CYS A 61 -18.57 -0.43 -1.14
N VAL A 62 -17.61 0.45 -0.95
CA VAL A 62 -17.39 1.61 -1.84
C VAL A 62 -16.23 1.43 -2.80
N ALA A 63 -15.38 0.44 -2.54
CA ALA A 63 -14.25 0.15 -3.41
C ALA A 63 -13.73 -1.28 -3.20
N HIS A 64 -13.12 -1.87 -4.25
CA HIS A 64 -12.55 -3.20 -4.25
C HIS A 64 -11.24 -3.22 -5.05
N ALA A 65 -10.16 -3.74 -4.47
CA ALA A 65 -8.92 -4.05 -5.17
C ALA A 65 -8.67 -5.56 -5.19
N ARG A 66 -8.33 -6.09 -6.35
CA ARG A 66 -7.89 -7.47 -6.51
C ARG A 66 -6.37 -7.54 -6.51
N PRO A 67 -5.76 -8.56 -5.86
CA PRO A 67 -4.32 -8.73 -5.92
C PRO A 67 -3.88 -9.13 -7.34
N THR A 68 -2.71 -8.64 -7.78
CA THR A 68 -2.04 -9.12 -9.00
C THR A 68 -1.07 -10.26 -8.69
N THR A 69 -0.78 -10.48 -7.41
CA THR A 69 0.19 -11.46 -6.89
C THR A 69 -0.43 -12.78 -6.45
N GLY A 70 -1.76 -12.86 -6.40
CA GLY A 70 -2.48 -14.05 -5.95
C GLY A 70 -3.89 -14.18 -6.55
N PRO A 71 -4.57 -15.30 -6.30
CA PRO A 71 -5.92 -15.50 -6.78
C PRO A 71 -6.92 -14.61 -6.01
N THR A 72 -7.92 -14.08 -6.72
CA THR A 72 -9.01 -13.33 -6.08
C THR A 72 -9.91 -14.24 -5.24
N ALA A 73 -10.40 -13.71 -4.12
CA ALA A 73 -11.45 -14.33 -3.31
C ALA A 73 -12.86 -13.89 -3.77
N HIS A 74 -12.94 -12.83 -4.58
CA HIS A 74 -14.17 -12.21 -5.05
C HIS A 74 -14.19 -12.11 -6.57
N PRO A 75 -14.67 -13.14 -7.30
CA PRO A 75 -14.74 -13.09 -8.75
C PRO A 75 -15.80 -12.10 -9.26
N GLU A 76 -16.83 -11.84 -8.46
CA GLU A 76 -17.91 -10.90 -8.78
C GLU A 76 -17.61 -9.47 -8.30
N ASP A 77 -18.28 -8.49 -8.88
CA ASP A 77 -18.19 -7.11 -8.42
C ASP A 77 -19.04 -6.91 -7.16
N VAL A 78 -18.39 -6.43 -6.10
CA VAL A 78 -19.03 -6.19 -4.79
C VAL A 78 -19.19 -4.69 -4.48
N VAL A 79 -18.69 -3.82 -5.34
CA VAL A 79 -18.80 -2.36 -5.17
C VAL A 79 -20.27 -1.94 -5.29
N GLY A 80 -20.72 -1.11 -4.34
CA GLY A 80 -22.13 -0.67 -4.26
C GLY A 80 -23.04 -1.63 -3.54
N THR A 81 -22.57 -2.77 -3.04
CA THR A 81 -23.37 -3.72 -2.26
C THR A 81 -23.36 -3.36 -0.77
N ARG A 82 -24.46 -3.68 -0.08
CA ARG A 82 -24.53 -3.59 1.38
C ARG A 82 -23.95 -4.83 2.02
N ALA A 83 -23.38 -4.68 3.20
CA ALA A 83 -22.87 -5.81 3.97
C ALA A 83 -24.01 -6.80 4.32
N SER A 84 -23.75 -8.08 4.15
CA SER A 84 -24.67 -9.13 4.54
C SER A 84 -24.84 -9.22 6.05
N ALA A 85 -25.92 -9.87 6.52
CA ALA A 85 -26.13 -10.11 7.94
C ALA A 85 -24.96 -10.89 8.61
N ALA A 86 -24.23 -11.69 7.83
CA ALA A 86 -23.05 -12.42 8.32
C ALA A 86 -21.80 -11.54 8.48
N GLU A 87 -21.69 -10.47 7.68
CA GLU A 87 -20.54 -9.54 7.69
C GLU A 87 -20.67 -8.41 8.70
N LEU A 88 -21.91 -7.89 8.88
CA LEU A 88 -22.21 -6.74 9.74
C LEU A 88 -21.61 -6.83 11.16
N PRO A 89 -21.71 -7.93 11.91
CA PRO A 89 -21.20 -7.99 13.27
C PRO A 89 -19.70 -7.73 13.36
N ARG A 90 -18.93 -8.19 12.38
CA ARG A 90 -17.48 -8.01 12.35
C ARG A 90 -17.07 -6.60 11.95
N LEU A 91 -17.73 -6.04 10.93
CA LEU A 91 -17.50 -4.66 10.51
C LEU A 91 -17.81 -3.70 11.66
N ARG A 92 -18.94 -3.88 12.32
CA ARG A 92 -19.33 -3.09 13.50
C ARG A 92 -18.32 -3.20 14.64
N ARG A 93 -17.92 -4.42 14.95
CA ARG A 93 -16.97 -4.70 16.01
C ARG A 93 -15.60 -4.07 15.73
N ALA A 94 -15.09 -4.19 14.50
CA ALA A 94 -13.81 -3.58 14.10
C ALA A 94 -13.87 -2.06 14.22
N LEU A 95 -14.98 -1.43 13.77
CA LEU A 95 -15.17 0.01 13.87
C LEU A 95 -15.27 0.48 15.32
N GLN A 96 -15.97 -0.25 16.18
CA GLN A 96 -16.14 0.06 17.60
C GLN A 96 -14.86 -0.12 18.42
N GLU A 97 -14.19 -1.27 18.24
CA GLU A 97 -12.98 -1.60 19.01
C GLU A 97 -11.73 -0.88 18.48
N GLY A 98 -11.75 -0.38 17.24
CA GLY A 98 -10.60 0.31 16.64
C GLY A 98 -9.35 -0.56 16.55
N ARG A 99 -9.50 -1.88 16.43
CA ARG A 99 -8.41 -2.83 16.32
C ARG A 99 -8.64 -3.85 15.21
N ILE A 100 -7.55 -4.41 14.69
CA ILE A 100 -7.60 -5.45 13.67
C ILE A 100 -8.22 -6.73 14.24
N LEU A 101 -9.22 -7.26 13.54
CA LEU A 101 -9.87 -8.53 13.86
C LEU A 101 -9.51 -9.56 12.80
N ARG A 102 -9.06 -10.74 13.23
CA ARG A 102 -8.72 -11.87 12.34
C ARG A 102 -9.71 -13.00 12.51
N ASP A 103 -10.07 -13.66 11.41
CA ASP A 103 -10.82 -14.89 11.46
C ASP A 103 -9.90 -16.03 11.93
N GLU A 104 -10.33 -16.74 12.97
CA GLU A 104 -9.62 -17.94 13.43
C GLU A 104 -9.74 -19.06 12.40
N GLU A 105 -10.95 -19.23 11.83
CA GLU A 105 -11.26 -20.25 10.83
C GLU A 105 -11.60 -19.60 9.48
N PRO A 106 -11.18 -20.22 8.35
CA PRO A 106 -11.59 -19.78 7.02
C PRO A 106 -13.10 -19.89 6.84
N ARG A 107 -13.68 -18.91 6.16
CA ARG A 107 -15.08 -18.97 5.71
C ARG A 107 -15.15 -19.48 4.28
N TRP A 108 -16.18 -20.27 3.98
CA TRP A 108 -16.45 -20.70 2.61
C TRP A 108 -17.27 -19.63 1.90
N GLN A 109 -16.73 -19.12 0.80
CA GLN A 109 -17.38 -18.13 -0.05
C GLN A 109 -17.34 -18.61 -1.50
N LEU A 110 -18.52 -18.84 -2.11
CA LEU A 110 -18.62 -19.36 -3.49
C LEU A 110 -17.75 -20.61 -3.74
N GLY A 111 -17.65 -21.50 -2.77
CA GLY A 111 -16.84 -22.72 -2.87
C GLY A 111 -15.33 -22.54 -2.63
N VAL A 112 -14.90 -21.34 -2.23
CA VAL A 112 -13.50 -21.01 -1.94
C VAL A 112 -13.33 -20.76 -0.44
N PRO A 113 -12.33 -21.36 0.24
CA PRO A 113 -12.00 -21.01 1.60
C PRO A 113 -11.29 -19.65 1.64
N VAL A 114 -11.87 -18.70 2.36
CA VAL A 114 -11.40 -17.33 2.48
C VAL A 114 -11.08 -17.01 3.93
N ARG A 115 -9.90 -16.47 4.19
CA ARG A 115 -9.55 -15.92 5.50
C ARG A 115 -9.67 -14.41 5.45
N ARG A 116 -10.55 -13.86 6.30
CA ARG A 116 -10.75 -12.41 6.41
C ARG A 116 -9.98 -11.83 7.60
N GLU A 117 -9.36 -10.71 7.34
CA GLU A 117 -8.88 -9.79 8.35
C GLU A 117 -9.60 -8.46 8.18
N THR A 118 -10.11 -7.90 9.27
CA THR A 118 -10.90 -6.67 9.26
C THR A 118 -10.10 -5.57 9.93
N VAL A 119 -9.74 -4.54 9.16
CA VAL A 119 -8.80 -3.48 9.53
C VAL A 119 -9.56 -2.16 9.62
N PRO A 120 -9.73 -1.55 10.80
CA PRO A 120 -10.34 -0.23 10.90
C PRO A 120 -9.44 0.83 10.24
N VAL A 121 -10.06 1.74 9.51
CA VAL A 121 -9.39 2.90 8.91
C VAL A 121 -9.65 4.12 9.78
N ARG A 122 -8.56 4.67 10.34
CA ARG A 122 -8.63 5.77 11.30
C ARG A 122 -8.20 7.09 10.68
N LEU A 123 -8.90 8.15 11.03
CA LEU A 123 -8.49 9.53 10.77
C LEU A 123 -8.60 10.35 12.07
N GLY A 124 -7.48 10.85 12.58
CA GLY A 124 -7.44 11.51 13.88
C GLY A 124 -7.87 10.57 15.01
N GLN A 125 -8.96 10.86 15.68
CA GLN A 125 -9.51 10.02 16.75
C GLN A 125 -10.70 9.15 16.31
N ALA A 126 -11.17 9.29 15.06
CA ALA A 126 -12.34 8.59 14.56
C ALA A 126 -11.97 7.43 13.63
N GLN A 127 -12.65 6.30 13.80
CA GLN A 127 -12.70 5.23 12.82
C GLN A 127 -13.75 5.61 11.77
N ILE A 128 -13.33 5.78 10.52
CA ILE A 128 -14.19 6.31 9.45
C ILE A 128 -14.66 5.24 8.46
N ALA A 129 -13.96 4.11 8.42
CA ALA A 129 -14.25 2.99 7.52
C ALA A 129 -13.61 1.70 8.05
N VAL A 130 -13.87 0.61 7.36
CA VAL A 130 -13.27 -0.70 7.63
C VAL A 130 -12.77 -1.29 6.33
N LEU A 131 -11.49 -1.67 6.30
CA LEU A 131 -10.89 -2.42 5.21
C LEU A 131 -10.99 -3.92 5.52
N ALA A 132 -11.71 -4.68 4.70
CA ALA A 132 -11.67 -6.14 4.75
C ALA A 132 -10.57 -6.65 3.80
N ARG A 133 -9.67 -7.46 4.33
CA ARG A 133 -8.60 -8.13 3.59
C ARG A 133 -8.92 -9.62 3.50
N ASP A 134 -9.28 -10.09 2.31
CA ASP A 134 -9.78 -11.43 2.04
C ASP A 134 -8.76 -12.25 1.27
N ALA A 135 -8.08 -13.17 1.95
CA ALA A 135 -7.10 -14.06 1.35
C ALA A 135 -7.78 -15.36 0.87
N ASN A 136 -7.59 -15.69 -0.41
CA ASN A 136 -8.02 -16.95 -1.00
C ASN A 136 -7.08 -18.07 -0.57
N LEU A 137 -7.61 -19.11 0.09
CA LEU A 137 -6.86 -20.25 0.60
C LEU A 137 -7.11 -21.54 -0.19
N ALA A 138 -7.63 -21.46 -1.42
CA ALA A 138 -7.95 -22.65 -2.24
C ALA A 138 -6.73 -23.52 -2.53
N VAL A 139 -5.53 -22.94 -2.57
CA VAL A 139 -4.27 -23.68 -2.76
C VAL A 139 -3.42 -23.56 -1.50
N PRO A 140 -3.42 -24.59 -0.64
CA PRO A 140 -2.53 -24.61 0.54
C PRO A 140 -1.08 -24.69 0.09
N ARG A 141 -0.24 -23.82 0.63
CA ARG A 141 1.21 -23.84 0.38
C ARG A 141 1.98 -23.29 1.58
N VAL A 142 3.23 -23.70 1.69
CA VAL A 142 4.16 -23.10 2.64
C VAL A 142 4.62 -21.77 2.06
N PRO A 143 4.49 -20.66 2.79
CA PRO A 143 4.92 -19.34 2.30
C PRO A 143 6.42 -19.32 1.96
N SER A 144 6.76 -18.78 0.79
CA SER A 144 8.14 -18.51 0.41
C SER A 144 8.74 -17.37 1.23
N PRO A 145 10.07 -17.18 1.27
CA PRO A 145 10.70 -16.02 1.91
C PRO A 145 10.17 -14.68 1.40
N LEU A 146 9.84 -14.59 0.12
CA LEU A 146 9.19 -13.42 -0.49
C LEU A 146 7.81 -13.17 0.14
N GLU A 147 6.98 -14.20 0.21
CA GLU A 147 5.63 -14.08 0.78
C GLU A 147 5.67 -13.71 2.27
N ILE A 148 6.61 -14.26 3.04
CA ILE A 148 6.81 -13.91 4.45
C ILE A 148 7.17 -12.43 4.59
N ALA A 149 8.10 -11.93 3.76
CA ALA A 149 8.49 -10.53 3.79
C ALA A 149 7.33 -9.60 3.39
N TYR A 150 6.59 -9.95 2.33
CA TYR A 150 5.44 -9.18 1.86
C TYR A 150 4.33 -9.12 2.89
N LEU A 151 3.93 -10.26 3.45
CA LEU A 151 2.90 -10.33 4.48
C LEU A 151 3.29 -9.57 5.76
N GLY A 152 4.58 -9.57 6.13
CA GLY A 152 5.09 -8.78 7.23
C GLY A 152 4.93 -7.27 6.99
N ILE A 153 5.27 -6.79 5.79
CA ILE A 153 5.10 -5.38 5.42
C ILE A 153 3.60 -5.01 5.36
N ALA A 154 2.77 -5.90 4.78
CA ALA A 154 1.32 -5.70 4.74
C ALA A 154 0.71 -5.58 6.15
N ALA A 155 1.18 -6.39 7.10
CA ALA A 155 0.75 -6.32 8.50
C ALA A 155 1.14 -4.98 9.14
N ASP A 156 2.35 -4.48 8.90
CA ASP A 156 2.80 -3.18 9.38
C ASP A 156 1.93 -2.04 8.81
N LEU A 157 1.66 -2.05 7.50
CA LEU A 157 0.81 -1.04 6.84
C LEU A 157 -0.66 -1.11 7.31
N CYS A 158 -1.22 -2.31 7.50
CA CYS A 158 -2.56 -2.48 8.08
C CYS A 158 -2.64 -1.91 9.50
N GLN A 159 -1.61 -2.15 10.32
CA GLN A 159 -1.55 -1.55 11.65
C GLN A 159 -1.47 -0.02 11.57
N MET A 160 -0.68 0.53 10.64
CA MET A 160 -0.58 1.98 10.44
C MET A 160 -1.89 2.60 9.93
N LEU A 161 -2.71 1.88 9.14
CA LEU A 161 -4.09 2.29 8.81
C LEU A 161 -4.95 2.42 10.07
N THR A 162 -4.86 1.43 10.96
CA THR A 162 -5.57 1.41 12.24
C THR A 162 -5.07 2.50 13.20
N ASP A 163 -3.79 2.82 13.14
CA ASP A 163 -3.16 3.90 13.93
C ASP A 163 -3.48 5.30 13.34
N GLY A 164 -3.96 5.38 12.09
CA GLY A 164 -4.22 6.64 11.38
C GLY A 164 -2.96 7.33 10.86
N THR A 165 -1.86 6.59 10.67
CA THR A 165 -0.56 7.10 10.21
C THR A 165 -0.23 6.73 8.75
N PHE A 166 -1.07 5.94 8.10
CA PHE A 166 -0.97 5.56 6.69
C PHE A 166 -2.35 5.68 6.01
N PRO A 167 -2.45 6.14 4.76
CA PRO A 167 -1.40 6.80 3.98
C PRO A 167 -1.05 8.19 4.53
N ASP A 168 0.16 8.66 4.20
CA ASP A 168 0.59 10.00 4.58
C ASP A 168 -0.30 11.10 3.99
N THR A 169 -0.54 12.14 4.77
CA THR A 169 -1.43 13.26 4.39
C THR A 169 -0.75 14.28 3.47
N GLY A 170 0.58 14.28 3.40
CA GLY A 170 1.38 15.26 2.66
C GLY A 170 1.59 14.98 1.17
N THR A 171 1.24 13.79 0.68
CA THR A 171 1.48 13.40 -0.71
C THR A 171 0.18 13.42 -1.50
N ALA A 172 0.13 14.18 -2.60
CA ALA A 172 -1.00 14.11 -3.53
C ALA A 172 -1.13 12.68 -4.09
N PRO A 173 -2.34 12.12 -4.17
CA PRO A 173 -2.55 10.79 -4.71
C PRO A 173 -2.24 10.78 -6.20
N ASP A 174 -1.11 10.19 -6.58
CA ASP A 174 -0.79 9.93 -7.98
C ASP A 174 -1.09 8.45 -8.29
N VAL A 175 -2.29 8.22 -8.79
CA VAL A 175 -2.86 6.89 -9.00
C VAL A 175 -2.18 6.13 -10.15
N HIS A 176 -1.46 6.82 -11.04
CA HIS A 176 -1.07 6.25 -12.34
C HIS A 176 0.42 5.92 -12.53
N SER A 177 1.33 6.44 -11.72
CA SER A 177 2.77 6.34 -11.99
C SER A 177 3.67 5.95 -10.82
N GLY A 178 3.11 5.53 -9.68
CA GLY A 178 3.93 5.10 -8.52
C GLY A 178 4.54 3.72 -8.70
N PRO A 179 5.71 3.46 -8.07
CA PRO A 179 6.25 2.11 -7.98
C PRO A 179 5.24 1.14 -7.38
N ARG A 180 5.18 -0.08 -7.92
CA ARG A 180 4.32 -1.19 -7.46
C ARG A 180 5.19 -2.26 -6.84
N VAL A 181 4.58 -3.20 -6.14
CA VAL A 181 5.29 -4.35 -5.56
C VAL A 181 6.08 -5.13 -6.60
N GLY A 182 5.56 -5.27 -7.83
CA GLY A 182 6.21 -5.95 -8.94
C GLY A 182 7.41 -5.23 -9.53
N ASP A 183 7.60 -3.94 -9.24
CA ASP A 183 8.71 -3.17 -9.80
C ASP A 183 10.04 -3.42 -9.05
N GLY A 184 9.99 -3.60 -7.77
CA GLY A 184 11.13 -3.88 -6.90
C GLY A 184 10.87 -3.37 -5.49
N LEU A 185 11.07 -4.22 -4.50
CA LEU A 185 10.77 -3.96 -3.10
C LEU A 185 11.96 -4.28 -2.22
N ILE A 186 12.31 -3.34 -1.34
CA ILE A 186 13.38 -3.48 -0.35
C ILE A 186 12.81 -3.16 1.02
N ARG A 187 12.93 -4.10 1.97
CA ARG A 187 12.68 -3.85 3.39
C ARG A 187 13.97 -3.47 4.08
N VAL A 188 13.97 -2.33 4.73
CA VAL A 188 15.13 -1.76 5.43
C VAL A 188 14.89 -1.79 6.93
N HIS A 189 15.87 -2.28 7.68
CA HIS A 189 15.89 -2.27 9.15
C HIS A 189 15.97 -0.83 9.68
N PRO A 190 15.50 -0.51 10.88
CA PRO A 190 15.65 0.83 11.47
C PRO A 190 17.07 1.39 11.48
N THR A 191 18.09 0.54 11.50
CA THR A 191 19.52 0.93 11.42
C THR A 191 20.00 1.24 10.00
N GLY A 192 19.15 1.13 8.97
CA GLY A 192 19.47 1.39 7.56
C GLY A 192 19.96 0.19 6.77
N SER A 193 20.17 -0.98 7.40
CA SER A 193 20.58 -2.20 6.70
C SER A 193 19.41 -2.89 5.99
N VAL A 194 19.67 -3.47 4.82
CA VAL A 194 18.67 -4.22 4.06
C VAL A 194 18.37 -5.55 4.72
N ILE A 195 17.09 -5.77 5.09
CA ILE A 195 16.60 -7.06 5.63
C ILE A 195 16.22 -7.99 4.47
N TYR A 196 15.53 -7.44 3.48
CA TYR A 196 15.01 -8.18 2.34
C TYR A 196 15.01 -7.31 1.09
N ALA A 197 15.36 -7.89 -0.05
CA ALA A 197 15.22 -7.29 -1.38
C ALA A 197 14.53 -8.31 -2.30
N SER A 198 13.52 -7.86 -3.05
CA SER A 198 12.85 -8.71 -4.04
C SER A 198 13.77 -8.94 -5.26
N PRO A 199 13.55 -9.99 -6.06
CA PRO A 199 14.32 -10.23 -7.28
C PRO A 199 14.37 -9.03 -8.22
N ASN A 200 13.25 -8.29 -8.35
CA ASN A 200 13.20 -7.11 -9.19
C ASN A 200 13.99 -5.92 -8.60
N ALA A 201 14.06 -5.80 -7.27
CA ALA A 201 14.93 -4.82 -6.63
C ALA A 201 16.42 -5.15 -6.84
N LEU A 202 16.80 -6.42 -6.72
CA LEU A 202 18.15 -6.89 -7.04
C LEU A 202 18.50 -6.57 -8.51
N SER A 203 17.59 -6.86 -9.44
CA SER A 203 17.76 -6.55 -10.86
C SER A 203 17.90 -5.04 -11.12
N ALA A 204 17.14 -4.20 -10.43
CA ALA A 204 17.25 -2.75 -10.54
C ALA A 204 18.63 -2.25 -10.07
N TYR A 205 19.09 -2.70 -8.90
CA TYR A 205 20.40 -2.35 -8.38
C TYR A 205 21.55 -2.89 -9.24
N HIS A 206 21.39 -4.08 -9.83
CA HIS A 206 22.35 -4.62 -10.80
C HIS A 206 22.50 -3.69 -12.01
N ARG A 207 21.38 -3.19 -12.55
CA ARG A 207 21.40 -2.18 -13.63
C ARG A 207 22.05 -0.87 -13.22
N MET A 208 21.95 -0.49 -11.95
CA MET A 208 22.64 0.67 -11.39
C MET A 208 24.15 0.45 -11.18
N GLY A 209 24.64 -0.77 -11.43
CA GLY A 209 26.08 -1.11 -11.30
C GLY A 209 26.46 -1.85 -10.01
N HIS A 210 25.49 -2.26 -9.18
CA HIS A 210 25.76 -3.05 -7.96
C HIS A 210 25.48 -4.53 -8.21
N ALA A 211 26.53 -5.32 -8.40
CA ALA A 211 26.41 -6.74 -8.74
C ALA A 211 26.29 -7.69 -7.53
N ALA A 212 26.52 -7.20 -6.31
CA ALA A 212 26.44 -8.01 -5.09
C ALA A 212 25.01 -8.12 -4.55
N ASP A 213 24.80 -9.02 -3.57
CA ASP A 213 23.55 -9.07 -2.82
C ASP A 213 23.36 -7.76 -2.02
N LEU A 214 22.11 -7.31 -1.94
CA LEU A 214 21.76 -6.12 -1.14
C LEU A 214 21.61 -6.44 0.35
N ARG A 215 21.41 -7.69 0.72
CA ARG A 215 21.12 -8.06 2.11
C ARG A 215 22.30 -7.72 3.02
N GLY A 216 22.00 -6.99 4.09
CA GLY A 216 22.99 -6.50 5.06
C GLY A 216 23.65 -5.19 4.67
N GLU A 217 23.55 -4.75 3.42
CA GLU A 217 24.09 -3.47 2.98
C GLU A 217 23.37 -2.28 3.63
N GLN A 218 24.07 -1.18 3.84
CA GLN A 218 23.49 0.09 4.26
C GLN A 218 22.89 0.78 3.03
N LEU A 219 21.56 0.78 2.90
CA LEU A 219 20.90 1.14 1.64
C LEU A 219 21.13 2.59 1.21
N ALA A 220 21.02 3.56 2.12
CA ALA A 220 21.16 4.98 1.79
C ALA A 220 22.57 5.33 1.29
N PRO A 221 23.68 4.98 1.98
CA PRO A 221 25.02 5.24 1.46
C PRO A 221 25.32 4.46 0.19
N LEU A 222 24.89 3.19 0.08
CA LEU A 222 25.06 2.41 -1.15
C LEU A 222 24.40 3.10 -2.34
N THR A 223 23.10 3.44 -2.23
CA THR A 223 22.36 4.11 -3.31
C THR A 223 23.02 5.42 -3.72
N ARG A 224 23.51 6.19 -2.74
CA ARG A 224 24.24 7.42 -2.99
C ARG A 224 25.50 7.23 -3.87
N THR A 225 26.20 6.12 -3.73
CA THR A 225 27.41 5.84 -4.54
C THR A 225 27.09 5.45 -5.98
N LEU A 226 25.87 4.94 -6.25
CA LEU A 226 25.46 4.44 -7.56
C LEU A 226 24.84 5.52 -8.44
N VAL A 227 24.22 6.54 -7.85
CA VAL A 227 23.53 7.62 -8.58
C VAL A 227 24.55 8.57 -9.18
N SER A 228 24.36 8.92 -10.46
CA SER A 228 25.35 9.66 -11.25
C SER A 228 25.48 11.14 -10.85
N ASP A 229 24.35 11.81 -10.57
CA ASP A 229 24.32 13.20 -10.12
C ASP A 229 24.46 13.27 -8.60
N LEU A 230 25.43 14.04 -8.11
CA LEU A 230 25.77 14.14 -6.69
C LEU A 230 24.65 14.77 -5.83
N PHE A 231 23.88 15.71 -6.39
CA PHE A 231 22.76 16.35 -5.68
C PHE A 231 21.59 15.37 -5.56
N VAL A 232 21.23 14.73 -6.67
CA VAL A 232 20.19 13.69 -6.70
C VAL A 232 20.58 12.50 -5.82
N ALA A 233 21.85 12.08 -5.84
CA ALA A 233 22.39 11.03 -4.97
C ALA A 233 22.22 11.35 -3.48
N ALA A 234 22.52 12.59 -3.08
CA ALA A 234 22.31 13.04 -1.71
C ALA A 234 20.82 13.08 -1.35
N GLU A 235 19.97 13.52 -2.27
CA GLU A 235 18.53 13.61 -2.06
C GLU A 235 17.87 12.23 -1.94
N VAL A 236 18.21 11.25 -2.79
CA VAL A 236 17.72 9.87 -2.67
C VAL A 236 18.11 9.27 -1.32
N ALA A 237 19.39 9.41 -0.94
CA ALA A 237 19.87 8.91 0.35
C ALA A 237 19.16 9.59 1.53
N GLU A 238 18.88 10.89 1.43
CA GLU A 238 18.14 11.63 2.45
C GLU A 238 16.71 11.13 2.58
N ARG A 239 16.01 10.86 1.46
CA ARG A 239 14.63 10.32 1.49
C ARG A 239 14.57 8.94 2.15
N ILE A 240 15.57 8.09 1.92
CA ILE A 240 15.66 6.80 2.61
C ILE A 240 15.85 7.02 4.12
N ARG A 241 16.75 7.95 4.52
CA ARG A 241 16.99 8.26 5.94
C ARG A 241 15.77 8.87 6.63
N THR A 242 15.08 9.82 5.98
CA THR A 242 13.87 10.44 6.53
C THR A 242 12.73 9.43 6.69
N ALA A 243 12.62 8.43 5.80
CA ALA A 243 11.67 7.34 5.97
C ALA A 243 12.00 6.47 7.20
N LEU A 244 13.29 6.19 7.46
CA LEU A 244 13.73 5.49 8.67
C LEU A 244 13.42 6.29 9.96
N GLU A 245 13.43 7.62 9.88
CA GLU A 245 13.02 8.53 10.97
C GLU A 245 11.49 8.65 11.12
N GLY A 246 10.72 8.02 10.24
CA GLY A 246 9.26 8.02 10.30
C GLY A 246 8.59 9.12 9.50
N ARG A 247 9.31 9.82 8.64
CA ARG A 247 8.78 10.85 7.74
C ARG A 247 8.73 10.30 6.31
N PRO A 248 7.58 10.32 5.62
CA PRO A 248 7.48 9.82 4.27
C PRO A 248 8.27 10.70 3.30
N GLY A 249 8.93 10.05 2.34
CA GLY A 249 9.62 10.72 1.24
C GLY A 249 8.73 10.85 0.01
N THR A 250 8.81 11.98 -0.70
CA THR A 250 8.26 12.09 -2.04
C THR A 250 9.05 11.21 -3.01
N ARG A 251 8.45 10.87 -4.15
CA ARG A 251 9.12 10.11 -5.20
C ARG A 251 10.28 10.92 -5.78
N ILE A 252 11.33 10.22 -6.20
CA ILE A 252 12.49 10.84 -6.84
C ILE A 252 13.02 9.95 -7.96
N GLU A 253 13.33 10.56 -9.08
CA GLU A 253 14.02 9.89 -10.19
C GLU A 253 15.52 10.13 -10.07
N ALA A 254 16.31 9.09 -10.36
CA ALA A 254 17.75 9.14 -10.31
C ALA A 254 18.37 8.34 -11.45
N ASP A 255 19.34 8.92 -12.14
CA ASP A 255 20.10 8.24 -13.18
C ASP A 255 21.31 7.53 -12.57
N ALA A 256 21.53 6.28 -12.97
CA ALA A 256 22.64 5.46 -12.53
C ALA A 256 23.05 4.49 -13.65
N ALA A 257 24.30 4.48 -14.04
CA ALA A 257 24.88 3.58 -15.07
C ALA A 257 24.06 3.54 -16.39
N GLY A 258 23.47 4.67 -16.79
CA GLY A 258 22.67 4.78 -18.02
C GLY A 258 21.21 4.35 -17.88
N ALA A 259 20.76 3.93 -16.69
CA ALA A 259 19.37 3.65 -16.36
C ALA A 259 18.77 4.77 -15.52
N THR A 260 17.46 5.03 -15.67
CA THR A 260 16.71 5.97 -14.84
C THR A 260 15.80 5.17 -13.89
N MET A 261 16.00 5.36 -12.58
CA MET A 261 15.25 4.69 -11.53
C MET A 261 14.34 5.65 -10.81
N LEU A 262 13.11 5.24 -10.57
CA LEU A 262 12.15 5.94 -9.71
C LEU A 262 12.17 5.29 -8.33
N PHE A 263 12.47 6.06 -7.29
CA PHE A 263 12.48 5.64 -5.90
C PHE A 263 11.30 6.21 -5.13
N ARG A 264 10.81 5.41 -4.19
CA ARG A 264 9.86 5.84 -3.16
C ARG A 264 10.21 5.17 -1.84
N ALA A 265 10.36 5.94 -0.77
CA ALA A 265 10.60 5.42 0.57
C ALA A 265 9.40 5.71 1.47
N LEU A 266 8.90 4.68 2.14
CA LEU A 266 7.77 4.73 3.06
C LEU A 266 8.24 4.29 4.46
N PRO A 267 7.94 5.06 5.52
CA PRO A 267 8.22 4.65 6.89
C PRO A 267 7.33 3.47 7.28
N LEU A 268 7.86 2.54 8.05
CA LEU A 268 7.11 1.48 8.70
C LEU A 268 7.13 1.74 10.22
N ARG A 269 6.00 2.17 10.77
CA ARG A 269 5.85 2.52 12.19
C ARG A 269 4.54 1.99 12.78
N PRO A 270 4.32 0.68 12.77
CA PRO A 270 3.14 0.08 13.40
C PRO A 270 3.15 0.39 14.89
N ARG A 271 2.04 0.85 15.43
CA ARG A 271 1.87 1.28 16.85
C ARG A 271 2.83 2.39 17.27
N GLY A 272 3.31 3.19 16.31
CA GLY A 272 4.30 4.23 16.56
C GLY A 272 5.75 3.74 16.75
N GLU A 273 5.99 2.43 16.74
CA GLU A 273 7.32 1.84 16.87
C GLU A 273 8.07 1.83 15.53
N ALA A 274 9.35 2.16 15.54
CA ALA A 274 10.17 2.15 14.35
C ALA A 274 10.45 0.71 13.88
N ALA A 275 9.79 0.28 12.79
CA ALA A 275 10.00 -1.02 12.16
C ALA A 275 10.86 -0.94 10.88
N GLY A 276 11.45 0.23 10.61
CA GLY A 276 12.30 0.50 9.45
C GLY A 276 11.56 1.21 8.34
N ALA A 277 11.88 0.87 7.09
CA ALA A 277 11.27 1.47 5.91
C ALA A 277 11.03 0.44 4.80
N LEU A 278 10.04 0.75 3.96
CA LEU A 278 9.80 0.10 2.68
C LEU A 278 10.34 1.04 1.58
N VAL A 279 11.29 0.56 0.78
CA VAL A 279 11.77 1.28 -0.39
C VAL A 279 11.34 0.54 -1.65
N LEU A 280 10.64 1.26 -2.52
CA LEU A 280 10.21 0.78 -3.82
C LEU A 280 11.12 1.39 -4.88
N VAL A 281 11.55 0.58 -5.85
CA VAL A 281 12.42 1.00 -6.96
C VAL A 281 11.86 0.49 -8.28
N ARG A 282 11.71 1.38 -9.26
CA ARG A 282 11.21 1.07 -10.60
C ARG A 282 12.16 1.60 -11.66
N ASP A 283 12.51 0.74 -12.62
CA ASP A 283 13.19 1.17 -13.83
C ASP A 283 12.21 1.88 -14.77
N VAL A 284 12.45 3.15 -15.03
CA VAL A 284 11.63 3.99 -15.92
C VAL A 284 12.41 4.43 -17.17
N THR A 285 13.53 3.82 -17.45
CA THR A 285 14.45 4.17 -18.55
C THR A 285 13.72 4.22 -19.90
N GLU A 286 12.97 3.20 -20.24
CA GLU A 286 12.24 3.14 -21.52
C GLU A 286 11.13 4.20 -21.61
N VAL A 287 10.40 4.43 -20.53
CA VAL A 287 9.33 5.43 -20.49
C VAL A 287 9.92 6.82 -20.73
N ARG A 288 11.00 7.15 -20.03
CA ARG A 288 11.68 8.45 -20.17
C ARG A 288 12.34 8.64 -21.52
N SER A 289 12.88 7.59 -22.11
CA SER A 289 13.44 7.69 -23.48
C SER A 289 12.37 7.97 -24.54
N ARG A 290 11.18 7.37 -24.40
CA ARG A 290 10.02 7.63 -25.27
C ARG A 290 9.51 9.06 -25.10
N ASP A 291 9.36 9.55 -23.87
CA ASP A 291 8.92 10.91 -23.58
C ASP A 291 9.88 11.95 -24.18
N ARG A 292 11.19 11.76 -24.03
CA ARG A 292 12.23 12.62 -24.62
C ARG A 292 12.17 12.61 -26.15
N ALA A 293 11.94 11.43 -26.76
CA ALA A 293 11.82 11.30 -28.21
C ALA A 293 10.57 11.99 -28.76
N LEU A 294 9.45 12.00 -28.03
CA LEU A 294 8.22 12.71 -28.38
C LEU A 294 8.43 14.23 -28.29
N MET A 295 8.98 14.72 -27.19
CA MET A 295 9.27 16.16 -27.01
C MET A 295 10.23 16.71 -28.05
N SER A 296 11.21 15.92 -28.53
CA SER A 296 12.11 16.36 -29.58
C SER A 296 11.47 16.45 -30.96
N LYS A 297 10.39 15.70 -31.21
CA LYS A 297 9.61 15.75 -32.47
C LYS A 297 8.65 16.94 -32.53
N ASP A 298 8.15 17.37 -31.38
CA ASP A 298 7.23 18.52 -31.30
C ASP A 298 7.99 19.88 -31.34
N ALA A 299 9.32 19.84 -31.20
CA ALA A 299 10.18 21.03 -31.23
C ALA A 299 10.84 21.28 -32.61
N THR A 300 10.53 20.45 -33.63
CA THR A 300 11.03 20.57 -35.01
C THR A 300 9.92 20.86 -35.95
#